data_b67d9f9aff98cfaa938b8529e196fe87
#
_entry.id   b67d9f9aff98cfaa938b8529e196fe87
#
_cell.length_a   1.000
_cell.length_b   1.000
_cell.length_c   1.000
_cell.angle_alpha   90.00
_cell.angle_beta   90.00
_cell.angle_gamma   90.00
#
_symmetry.space_group_name_H-M   'P 1'
#
loop_
_entity.id
_entity.type
_entity.pdbx_description
1 polymer ?
#
loop_
_entity_poly.entity_id
_entity_poly.type
_entity_poly.pdbx_seq_one_letter_code
_entity_poly.pdbx_strand_id
1 'polypeptide(L)'
;IRRQRQMCIRDSCYVNYNNPPLGKDFVRVMNALGIGVQLLKKEKCCGVALISNGLINQAKRQAEVNIASIRESVMERGLPVLGTSSTCTFTLRDEYPHLLGIDTSDVRDSVELATRYIYRLLESGKAKLRFRKDAPKVKVAYHTPCHMEKLGWSYYSIELLKMIPSVELTVLDSQCCGIAGTYGFKKENYETSQAIGEGLFRQIEATGCDVVATDCETCKWQIEMSTSKRVEHPLSILAAALDVE
;
A
#
# COMPACT_ATOMS: atom_id res chain seq x y z
N ILE A 1 22.58 -9.35 23.41
CA ILE A 1 21.78 -8.25 22.86
C ILE A 1 21.28 -8.74 21.50
N ARG A 2 19.98 -9.08 21.38
CA ARG A 2 19.38 -9.38 20.08
C ARG A 2 19.48 -8.10 19.24
N ARG A 3 20.24 -8.13 18.13
CA ARG A 3 20.18 -7.02 17.16
C ARG A 3 18.73 -6.89 16.71
N GLN A 4 18.10 -5.75 17.01
CA GLN A 4 16.77 -5.44 16.53
C GLN A 4 16.81 -5.46 15.00
N ARG A 5 15.91 -6.22 14.38
CA ARG A 5 15.76 -6.19 12.92
C ARG A 5 15.41 -4.77 12.51
N GLN A 6 15.99 -4.30 11.44
CA GLN A 6 15.71 -2.97 10.90
C GLN A 6 15.22 -3.09 9.47
N MET A 7 14.39 -2.13 9.08
CA MET A 7 13.83 -2.00 7.74
C MET A 7 13.88 -0.56 7.31
N CYS A 8 13.97 -0.32 6.01
CA CYS A 8 13.77 1.00 5.46
C CYS A 8 12.33 1.15 4.95
N ILE A 9 11.66 2.21 5.33
CA ILE A 9 10.38 2.58 4.74
C ILE A 9 10.62 3.59 3.64
N ARG A 10 9.92 3.38 2.52
CA ARG A 10 9.68 4.42 1.55
C ARG A 10 8.41 5.16 1.94
N ASP A 11 8.62 6.33 2.47
CA ASP A 11 7.55 7.23 2.87
C ASP A 11 6.98 7.89 1.61
N SER A 12 5.80 7.50 1.19
CA SER A 12 5.20 8.03 -0.03
C SER A 12 4.77 9.48 0.15
N CYS A 13 4.70 10.25 -0.95
CA CYS A 13 4.15 11.60 -0.90
C CYS A 13 2.73 11.62 -0.29
N TYR A 14 1.98 10.52 -0.45
CA TYR A 14 0.66 10.37 0.14
C TYR A 14 0.71 10.29 1.67
N VAL A 15 1.57 9.43 2.21
CA VAL A 15 1.75 9.28 3.66
C VAL A 15 2.26 10.58 4.28
N ASN A 16 3.19 11.27 3.62
CA ASN A 16 3.74 12.51 4.14
C ASN A 16 2.75 13.68 4.17
N TYR A 17 1.90 13.80 3.14
CA TYR A 17 1.11 15.02 2.96
C TYR A 17 -0.41 14.81 3.08
N ASN A 18 -0.90 13.60 2.87
CA ASN A 18 -2.34 13.33 2.81
C ASN A 18 -2.84 12.40 3.92
N ASN A 19 -2.06 11.39 4.30
CA ASN A 19 -2.44 10.41 5.32
C ASN A 19 -1.28 10.06 6.27
N PRO A 20 -0.74 11.02 7.04
CA PRO A 20 0.30 10.74 8.04
C PRO A 20 -0.07 9.66 9.07
N PRO A 21 -1.36 9.49 9.46
CA PRO A 21 -1.76 8.38 10.32
C PRO A 21 -1.35 7.01 9.80
N LEU A 22 -1.44 6.74 8.51
CA LEU A 22 -1.00 5.47 7.92
C LEU A 22 0.48 5.17 8.17
N GLY A 23 1.34 6.19 8.08
CA GLY A 23 2.77 6.04 8.41
C GLY A 23 2.99 5.70 9.88
N LYS A 24 2.24 6.32 10.79
CA LYS A 24 2.27 6.01 12.23
C LYS A 24 1.77 4.59 12.50
N ASP A 25 0.69 4.17 11.85
CA ASP A 25 0.15 2.81 11.97
C ASP A 25 1.17 1.78 11.48
N PHE A 26 1.84 2.05 10.35
CA PHE A 26 2.92 1.18 9.87
C PHE A 26 4.04 1.05 10.91
N VAL A 27 4.53 2.16 11.46
CA VAL A 27 5.59 2.12 12.49
C VAL A 27 5.11 1.36 13.74
N ARG A 28 3.85 1.56 14.15
CA ARG A 28 3.25 0.85 15.28
C ARG A 28 3.22 -0.66 15.06
N VAL A 29 2.78 -1.11 13.89
CA VAL A 29 2.78 -2.54 13.52
C VAL A 29 4.20 -3.10 13.52
N MET A 30 5.15 -2.40 12.91
CA MET A 30 6.54 -2.86 12.86
C MET A 30 7.18 -2.94 14.26
N ASN A 31 6.92 -1.97 15.11
CA ASN A 31 7.39 -2.00 16.52
C ASN A 31 6.77 -3.17 17.29
N ALA A 32 5.49 -3.47 17.08
CA ALA A 32 4.84 -4.65 17.68
C ALA A 32 5.48 -5.98 17.23
N LEU A 33 6.05 -6.01 16.02
CA LEU A 33 6.82 -7.14 15.50
C LEU A 33 8.29 -7.15 15.96
N GLY A 34 8.72 -6.15 16.75
CA GLY A 34 10.11 -6.00 17.20
C GLY A 34 11.07 -5.55 16.09
N ILE A 35 10.55 -4.81 15.11
CA ILE A 35 11.33 -4.34 13.96
C ILE A 35 11.44 -2.82 14.00
N GLY A 36 12.67 -2.30 14.01
CA GLY A 36 12.94 -0.87 13.87
C GLY A 36 12.72 -0.38 12.46
N VAL A 37 12.20 0.84 12.32
CA VAL A 37 11.92 1.48 11.03
C VAL A 37 12.87 2.65 10.83
N GLN A 38 13.41 2.79 9.63
CA GLN A 38 14.22 3.92 9.21
C GLN A 38 13.61 4.50 7.92
N LEU A 39 13.72 5.81 7.73
CA LEU A 39 13.32 6.47 6.50
C LEU A 39 14.45 6.38 5.46
N LEU A 40 14.10 6.36 4.18
CA LEU A 40 15.07 6.60 3.10
C LEU A 40 15.63 8.02 3.25
N LYS A 41 16.93 8.20 3.04
CA LYS A 41 17.58 9.52 3.24
C LYS A 41 17.12 10.57 2.24
N LYS A 42 16.89 10.16 1.00
CA LYS A 42 16.41 11.02 -0.06
C LYS A 42 15.36 10.28 -0.86
N GLU A 43 14.20 10.87 -1.01
CA GLU A 43 13.15 10.31 -1.84
C GLU A 43 12.33 11.39 -2.53
N LYS A 44 11.75 11.00 -3.65
CA LYS A 44 10.77 11.77 -4.41
C LYS A 44 9.50 10.95 -4.58
N CYS A 45 8.42 11.56 -5.07
CA CYS A 45 7.25 10.79 -5.49
C CYS A 45 7.66 9.66 -6.45
N CYS A 46 6.95 8.51 -6.42
CA CYS A 46 7.23 7.40 -7.35
C CYS A 46 7.14 7.81 -8.82
N GLY A 47 6.45 8.91 -9.12
CA GLY A 47 6.31 9.41 -10.47
C GLY A 47 5.08 8.93 -11.21
N VAL A 48 4.24 8.07 -10.63
CA VAL A 48 3.03 7.55 -11.31
C VAL A 48 2.14 8.67 -11.84
N ALA A 49 1.99 9.78 -11.08
CA ALA A 49 1.22 10.94 -11.54
C ALA A 49 1.84 11.62 -12.76
N LEU A 50 3.16 11.63 -12.87
CA LEU A 50 3.86 12.15 -14.03
C LEU A 50 3.72 11.20 -15.22
N ILE A 51 3.87 9.89 -14.99
CA ILE A 51 3.72 8.85 -16.01
C ILE A 51 2.31 8.89 -16.60
N SER A 52 1.27 8.93 -15.77
CA SER A 52 -0.12 8.97 -16.23
C SER A 52 -0.49 10.25 -17.01
N ASN A 53 0.31 11.30 -16.90
CA ASN A 53 0.16 12.53 -17.66
C ASN A 53 1.19 12.67 -18.81
N GLY A 54 1.95 11.62 -19.15
CA GLY A 54 2.92 11.63 -20.24
C GLY A 54 4.22 12.40 -19.95
N LEU A 55 4.44 12.83 -18.72
CA LEU A 55 5.61 13.61 -18.31
C LEU A 55 6.82 12.71 -17.99
N ILE A 56 7.17 11.84 -18.93
CA ILE A 56 8.13 10.74 -18.79
C ILE A 56 9.51 11.24 -18.34
N ASN A 57 10.04 12.29 -18.95
CA ASN A 57 11.36 12.82 -18.59
C ASN A 57 11.42 13.34 -17.15
N GLN A 58 10.31 13.90 -16.64
CA GLN A 58 10.23 14.36 -15.26
C GLN A 58 10.12 13.16 -14.31
N ALA A 59 9.33 12.13 -14.67
CA ALA A 59 9.23 10.90 -13.92
C ALA A 59 10.60 10.21 -13.81
N LYS A 60 11.37 10.16 -14.91
CA LYS A 60 12.71 9.57 -14.94
C LYS A 60 13.67 10.25 -13.96
N ARG A 61 13.71 11.59 -13.93
CA ARG A 61 14.55 12.32 -12.97
C ARG A 61 14.21 12.03 -11.50
N GLN A 62 12.91 11.85 -11.19
CA GLN A 62 12.50 11.45 -9.83
C GLN A 62 12.89 9.99 -9.53
N ALA A 63 12.73 9.11 -10.50
CA ALA A 63 13.07 7.71 -10.40
C ALA A 63 14.57 7.49 -10.14
N GLU A 64 15.44 8.22 -10.80
CA GLU A 64 16.89 8.19 -10.59
C GLU A 64 17.28 8.51 -9.14
N VAL A 65 16.64 9.53 -8.53
CA VAL A 65 16.85 9.88 -7.12
C VAL A 65 16.37 8.75 -6.20
N ASN A 66 15.19 8.19 -6.48
CA ASN A 66 14.62 7.11 -5.68
C ASN A 66 15.50 5.85 -5.73
N ILE A 67 15.94 5.45 -6.92
CA ILE A 67 16.77 4.24 -7.08
C ILE A 67 18.13 4.41 -6.42
N ALA A 68 18.75 5.58 -6.50
CA ALA A 68 20.00 5.84 -5.80
C ALA A 68 19.84 5.66 -4.27
N SER A 69 18.76 6.17 -3.71
CA SER A 69 18.47 6.03 -2.27
C SER A 69 18.10 4.60 -1.86
N ILE A 70 17.39 3.88 -2.73
CA ILE A 70 17.08 2.46 -2.52
C ILE A 70 18.37 1.62 -2.55
N ARG A 71 19.26 1.86 -3.52
CA ARG A 71 20.57 1.19 -3.60
C ARG A 71 21.41 1.42 -2.35
N GLU A 72 21.47 2.64 -1.85
CA GLU A 72 22.14 2.92 -0.56
C GLU A 72 21.54 2.08 0.57
N SER A 73 20.23 2.02 0.68
CA SER A 73 19.56 1.22 1.72
C SER A 73 19.87 -0.27 1.60
N VAL A 74 19.75 -0.82 0.40
CA VAL A 74 19.84 -2.26 0.15
C VAL A 74 21.30 -2.72 0.14
N MET A 75 22.17 -2.05 -0.64
CA MET A 75 23.53 -2.52 -0.90
C MET A 75 24.49 -2.15 0.24
N GLU A 76 24.38 -0.96 0.81
CA GLU A 76 25.32 -0.49 1.83
C GLU A 76 24.84 -0.84 3.24
N ARG A 77 23.50 -0.81 3.49
CA ARG A 77 22.93 -1.00 4.83
C ARG A 77 22.29 -2.37 5.01
N GLY A 78 22.12 -3.15 3.94
CA GLY A 78 21.46 -4.46 3.97
C GLY A 78 20.00 -4.40 4.38
N LEU A 79 19.31 -3.24 4.19
CA LEU A 79 17.94 -3.03 4.63
C LEU A 79 16.99 -3.06 3.43
N PRO A 80 16.05 -4.00 3.38
CA PRO A 80 14.99 -3.99 2.38
C PRO A 80 14.10 -2.76 2.55
N VAL A 81 13.47 -2.35 1.46
CA VAL A 81 12.62 -1.15 1.39
C VAL A 81 11.17 -1.56 1.29
N LEU A 82 10.35 -1.10 2.23
CA LEU A 82 8.92 -1.37 2.26
C LEU A 82 8.11 -0.14 1.84
N GLY A 83 7.17 -0.35 0.93
CA GLY A 83 6.14 0.63 0.58
C GLY A 83 4.79 0.28 1.21
N THR A 84 3.98 1.28 1.52
CA THR A 84 2.59 1.10 1.93
C THR A 84 1.64 1.03 0.74
N SER A 85 1.99 1.60 -0.40
CA SER A 85 1.16 1.71 -1.59
C SER A 85 1.47 0.65 -2.63
N SER A 86 0.46 -0.09 -3.08
CA SER A 86 0.59 -1.02 -4.20
C SER A 86 0.97 -0.31 -5.50
N THR A 87 0.40 0.87 -5.74
CA THR A 87 0.72 1.70 -6.91
C THR A 87 2.18 2.13 -6.91
N CYS A 88 2.68 2.69 -5.80
CA CYS A 88 4.07 3.10 -5.71
C CYS A 88 5.02 1.91 -5.83
N THR A 89 4.70 0.79 -5.19
CA THR A 89 5.52 -0.42 -5.23
C THR A 89 5.59 -1.01 -6.66
N PHE A 90 4.46 -1.05 -7.36
CA PHE A 90 4.41 -1.47 -8.76
C PHE A 90 5.24 -0.54 -9.65
N THR A 91 5.08 0.78 -9.51
CA THR A 91 5.86 1.77 -10.28
C THR A 91 7.36 1.56 -10.12
N LEU A 92 7.85 1.37 -8.89
CA LEU A 92 9.27 1.13 -8.61
C LEU A 92 9.80 -0.18 -9.20
N ARG A 93 8.99 -1.25 -9.15
CA ARG A 93 9.41 -2.59 -9.55
C ARG A 93 9.25 -2.87 -11.03
N ASP A 94 8.26 -2.25 -11.67
CA ASP A 94 7.83 -2.58 -13.03
C ASP A 94 7.93 -1.38 -13.98
N GLU A 95 7.32 -0.25 -13.66
CA GLU A 95 7.30 0.89 -14.57
C GLU A 95 8.68 1.55 -14.72
N TYR A 96 9.52 1.55 -13.69
CA TYR A 96 10.88 2.09 -13.79
C TYR A 96 11.72 1.37 -14.84
N PRO A 97 11.84 0.04 -14.83
CA PRO A 97 12.59 -0.63 -15.89
C PRO A 97 11.87 -0.58 -17.25
N HIS A 98 10.57 -0.82 -17.31
CA HIS A 98 9.88 -1.02 -18.59
C HIS A 98 9.44 0.27 -19.27
N LEU A 99 9.06 1.31 -18.51
CA LEU A 99 8.61 2.58 -19.09
C LEU A 99 9.68 3.68 -19.05
N LEU A 100 10.48 3.71 -17.97
CA LEU A 100 11.48 4.77 -17.81
C LEU A 100 12.88 4.34 -18.24
N GLY A 101 13.09 3.07 -18.54
CA GLY A 101 14.37 2.51 -18.95
C GLY A 101 15.46 2.61 -17.86
N ILE A 102 15.06 2.52 -16.58
CA ILE A 102 15.97 2.53 -15.43
C ILE A 102 16.19 1.09 -14.97
N ASP A 103 17.41 0.60 -15.04
CA ASP A 103 17.72 -0.71 -14.50
C ASP A 103 17.55 -0.74 -12.98
N THR A 104 16.74 -1.66 -12.50
CA THR A 104 16.42 -1.90 -11.08
C THR A 104 16.69 -3.34 -10.67
N SER A 105 17.30 -4.15 -11.53
CA SER A 105 17.51 -5.59 -11.34
C SER A 105 18.25 -5.92 -10.05
N ASP A 106 19.17 -5.06 -9.65
CA ASP A 106 20.01 -5.17 -8.45
C ASP A 106 19.24 -4.96 -7.12
N VAL A 107 18.14 -4.22 -7.15
CA VAL A 107 17.38 -3.85 -5.93
C VAL A 107 15.91 -4.24 -5.97
N ARG A 108 15.39 -4.63 -7.13
CA ARG A 108 13.98 -4.91 -7.35
C ARG A 108 13.38 -5.85 -6.31
N ASP A 109 14.08 -6.94 -5.98
CA ASP A 109 13.56 -7.95 -5.06
C ASP A 109 13.64 -7.54 -3.58
N SER A 110 14.39 -6.49 -3.30
CA SER A 110 14.45 -5.86 -1.98
C SER A 110 13.42 -4.75 -1.77
N VAL A 111 12.60 -4.43 -2.79
CA VAL A 111 11.47 -3.49 -2.68
C VAL A 111 10.19 -4.31 -2.55
N GLU A 112 9.54 -4.25 -1.40
CA GLU A 112 8.33 -5.02 -1.11
C GLU A 112 7.17 -4.13 -0.64
N LEU A 113 5.96 -4.68 -0.72
CA LEU A 113 4.80 -4.12 -0.06
C LEU A 113 4.79 -4.53 1.43
N ALA A 114 4.49 -3.58 2.31
CA ALA A 114 4.50 -3.80 3.75
C ALA A 114 3.56 -4.94 4.19
N THR A 115 2.35 -5.02 3.63
CA THR A 115 1.39 -6.10 3.93
C THR A 115 1.94 -7.47 3.55
N ARG A 116 2.61 -7.59 2.39
CA ARG A 116 3.27 -8.84 1.98
C ARG A 116 4.40 -9.23 2.92
N TYR A 117 5.26 -8.29 3.28
CA TYR A 117 6.37 -8.55 4.19
C TYR A 117 5.89 -9.01 5.56
N ILE A 118 4.91 -8.30 6.14
CA ILE A 118 4.34 -8.60 7.45
C ILE A 118 3.69 -9.99 7.45
N TYR A 119 2.84 -10.29 6.45
CA TYR A 119 2.21 -11.59 6.34
C TYR A 119 3.24 -12.73 6.31
N ARG A 120 4.25 -12.66 5.44
CA ARG A 120 5.31 -13.68 5.34
C ARG A 120 6.09 -13.85 6.63
N LEU A 121 6.29 -12.76 7.38
CA LEU A 121 6.97 -12.82 8.66
C LEU A 121 6.13 -13.55 9.72
N LEU A 122 4.83 -13.31 9.74
CA LEU A 122 3.88 -13.96 10.65
C LEU A 122 3.69 -15.43 10.28
N GLU A 123 3.45 -15.73 9.00
CA GLU A 123 3.26 -17.09 8.48
C GLU A 123 4.48 -17.98 8.78
N SER A 124 5.68 -17.46 8.62
CA SER A 124 6.92 -18.19 8.93
C SER A 124 7.17 -18.41 10.42
N GLY A 125 6.30 -17.92 11.31
CA GLY A 125 6.48 -18.00 12.77
C GLY A 125 7.64 -17.19 13.34
N LYS A 126 8.31 -16.37 12.50
CA LYS A 126 9.46 -15.55 12.92
C LYS A 126 9.07 -14.34 13.78
N ALA A 127 7.80 -13.97 13.76
CA ALA A 127 7.20 -12.95 14.63
C ALA A 127 5.76 -13.33 14.97
N LYS A 128 5.19 -12.67 15.98
CA LYS A 128 3.79 -12.84 16.39
C LYS A 128 3.23 -11.48 16.74
N LEU A 129 1.96 -11.28 16.44
CA LEU A 129 1.18 -10.12 16.90
C LEU A 129 0.23 -10.54 18.02
N ARG A 130 -0.03 -9.60 18.91
CA ARG A 130 -1.07 -9.74 19.94
C ARG A 130 -2.24 -8.86 19.56
N PHE A 131 -3.43 -9.43 19.57
CA PHE A 131 -4.66 -8.73 19.28
C PHE A 131 -5.46 -8.49 20.55
N ARG A 132 -6.16 -7.36 20.61
CA ARG A 132 -7.09 -7.06 21.69
C ARG A 132 -8.22 -8.07 21.70
N LYS A 133 -8.52 -8.63 22.88
CA LYS A 133 -9.58 -9.62 23.08
C LYS A 133 -10.99 -9.00 22.99
N ASP A 134 -11.10 -7.74 23.35
CA ASP A 134 -12.33 -6.93 23.40
C ASP A 134 -12.56 -6.08 22.16
N ALA A 135 -11.77 -6.25 21.12
CA ALA A 135 -11.95 -5.51 19.88
C ALA A 135 -13.32 -5.79 19.25
N PRO A 136 -14.09 -4.74 18.92
CA PRO A 136 -15.39 -4.93 18.29
C PRO A 136 -15.26 -5.63 16.94
N LYS A 137 -16.25 -6.44 16.58
CA LYS A 137 -16.32 -7.04 15.26
C LYS A 137 -16.52 -5.96 14.21
N VAL A 138 -15.79 -6.06 13.10
CA VAL A 138 -15.82 -5.13 11.98
C VAL A 138 -15.98 -5.91 10.68
N LYS A 139 -17.01 -5.58 9.91
CA LYS A 139 -17.21 -6.11 8.55
C LYS A 139 -16.37 -5.33 7.58
N VAL A 140 -15.41 -5.99 6.98
CA VAL A 140 -14.44 -5.39 6.05
C VAL A 140 -14.69 -5.94 4.64
N ALA A 141 -14.90 -5.06 3.67
CA ALA A 141 -14.88 -5.42 2.25
C ALA A 141 -13.51 -5.06 1.66
N TYR A 142 -12.80 -6.04 1.11
CA TYR A 142 -11.48 -5.78 0.52
C TYR A 142 -11.58 -5.56 -0.99
N HIS A 143 -11.16 -4.38 -1.44
CA HIS A 143 -10.96 -4.05 -2.85
C HIS A 143 -9.51 -4.28 -3.24
N THR A 144 -9.29 -5.14 -4.24
CA THR A 144 -7.96 -5.37 -4.83
C THR A 144 -7.65 -4.29 -5.87
N PRO A 145 -6.66 -3.41 -5.64
CA PRO A 145 -6.24 -2.43 -6.63
C PRO A 145 -5.62 -3.10 -7.86
N CYS A 146 -5.79 -2.51 -9.05
CA CYS A 146 -5.26 -3.05 -10.31
C CYS A 146 -3.72 -3.26 -10.28
N HIS A 147 -2.96 -2.38 -9.64
CA HIS A 147 -1.52 -2.56 -9.47
C HIS A 147 -1.17 -3.71 -8.52
N MET A 148 -2.04 -4.00 -7.54
CA MET A 148 -1.89 -5.14 -6.66
C MET A 148 -2.08 -6.46 -7.41
N GLU A 149 -3.06 -6.52 -8.33
CA GLU A 149 -3.26 -7.66 -9.21
C GLU A 149 -2.06 -7.91 -10.11
N LYS A 150 -1.54 -6.84 -10.73
CA LYS A 150 -0.33 -6.92 -11.57
C LYS A 150 0.90 -7.39 -10.81
N LEU A 151 1.03 -7.05 -9.54
CA LEU A 151 2.07 -7.59 -8.66
C LEU A 151 1.85 -9.07 -8.31
N GLY A 152 0.62 -9.58 -8.42
CA GLY A 152 0.24 -10.91 -7.95
C GLY A 152 0.24 -11.03 -6.42
N TRP A 153 0.03 -9.92 -5.69
CA TRP A 153 0.23 -9.86 -4.25
C TRP A 153 -1.04 -9.64 -3.41
N SER A 154 -2.22 -9.62 -4.02
CA SER A 154 -3.50 -9.46 -3.32
C SER A 154 -3.72 -10.50 -2.21
N TYR A 155 -3.27 -11.73 -2.44
CA TYR A 155 -3.31 -12.81 -1.47
C TYR A 155 -2.75 -12.41 -0.09
N TYR A 156 -1.63 -11.69 -0.06
CA TYR A 156 -0.95 -11.33 1.19
C TYR A 156 -1.76 -10.37 2.04
N SER A 157 -2.40 -9.36 1.46
CA SER A 157 -3.26 -8.43 2.19
C SER A 157 -4.56 -9.09 2.65
N ILE A 158 -5.14 -9.96 1.82
CA ILE A 158 -6.34 -10.75 2.15
C ILE A 158 -6.05 -11.65 3.36
N GLU A 159 -5.00 -12.44 3.31
CA GLU A 159 -4.65 -13.36 4.40
C GLU A 159 -4.23 -12.61 5.67
N LEU A 160 -3.53 -11.48 5.54
CA LEU A 160 -3.20 -10.64 6.68
C LEU A 160 -4.46 -10.11 7.39
N LEU A 161 -5.48 -9.68 6.64
CA LEU A 161 -6.75 -9.25 7.21
C LEU A 161 -7.52 -10.40 7.88
N LYS A 162 -7.48 -11.61 7.32
CA LYS A 162 -8.08 -12.82 7.92
C LYS A 162 -7.42 -13.22 9.25
N MET A 163 -6.16 -12.87 9.47
CA MET A 163 -5.47 -13.13 10.73
C MET A 163 -6.00 -12.28 11.90
N ILE A 164 -6.76 -11.21 11.64
CA ILE A 164 -7.28 -10.30 12.65
C ILE A 164 -8.59 -10.88 13.23
N PRO A 165 -8.64 -11.29 14.52
CA PRO A 165 -9.79 -12.00 15.06
C PRO A 165 -11.11 -11.23 15.07
N SER A 166 -11.02 -9.88 15.04
CA SER A 166 -12.19 -8.99 15.02
C SER A 166 -12.69 -8.66 13.61
N VAL A 167 -12.01 -9.10 12.54
CA VAL A 167 -12.40 -8.81 11.17
C VAL A 167 -13.25 -9.94 10.59
N GLU A 168 -14.39 -9.56 10.02
CA GLU A 168 -15.23 -10.39 9.14
C GLU A 168 -15.00 -9.90 7.71
N LEU A 169 -14.24 -10.67 6.93
CA LEU A 169 -13.73 -10.24 5.63
C LEU A 169 -14.59 -10.73 4.48
N THR A 170 -15.04 -9.82 3.62
CA THR A 170 -15.58 -10.09 2.29
C THR A 170 -14.59 -9.61 1.24
N VAL A 171 -14.14 -10.48 0.36
CA VAL A 171 -13.28 -10.11 -0.77
C VAL A 171 -14.18 -9.75 -1.96
N LEU A 172 -14.02 -8.53 -2.48
CA LEU A 172 -14.80 -8.07 -3.63
C LEU A 172 -14.26 -8.67 -4.94
N ASP A 173 -15.15 -8.83 -5.91
CA ASP A 173 -14.74 -9.17 -7.27
C ASP A 173 -13.82 -8.07 -7.83
N SER A 174 -12.86 -8.48 -8.66
CA SER A 174 -11.92 -7.55 -9.25
C SER A 174 -12.61 -6.59 -10.22
N GLN A 175 -12.63 -5.31 -9.86
CA GLN A 175 -13.14 -4.22 -10.67
C GLN A 175 -12.28 -2.97 -10.47
N CYS A 176 -12.10 -2.18 -11.54
CA CYS A 176 -11.36 -0.92 -11.43
C CYS A 176 -12.19 0.15 -10.71
N CYS A 177 -11.57 0.92 -9.82
CA CYS A 177 -12.21 2.09 -9.20
C CYS A 177 -12.36 3.29 -10.15
N GLY A 178 -11.78 3.23 -11.35
CA GLY A 178 -11.86 4.27 -12.36
C GLY A 178 -10.83 5.39 -12.28
N ILE A 179 -10.07 5.51 -11.18
CA ILE A 179 -9.19 6.68 -10.95
C ILE A 179 -7.97 6.73 -11.87
N ALA A 180 -7.42 5.58 -12.30
CA ALA A 180 -6.28 5.46 -13.21
C ALA A 180 -5.12 6.42 -12.85
N GLY A 181 -4.46 6.19 -11.71
CA GLY A 181 -3.41 7.07 -11.21
C GLY A 181 -3.97 8.42 -10.77
N THR A 182 -3.86 9.44 -11.60
CA THR A 182 -4.44 10.78 -11.35
C THR A 182 -5.38 11.24 -12.48
N TYR A 183 -5.70 10.36 -13.42
CA TYR A 183 -6.56 10.66 -14.57
C TYR A 183 -7.95 11.14 -14.13
N GLY A 184 -8.60 10.41 -13.23
CA GLY A 184 -9.94 10.70 -12.76
C GLY A 184 -10.06 11.92 -11.83
N PHE A 185 -8.94 12.49 -11.37
CA PHE A 185 -8.96 13.76 -10.61
C PHE A 185 -9.16 14.99 -11.48
N LYS A 186 -9.00 14.86 -12.79
CA LYS A 186 -9.25 15.96 -13.72
C LYS A 186 -10.73 16.11 -13.97
N LYS A 187 -11.21 17.35 -13.95
CA LYS A 187 -12.63 17.67 -14.15
C LYS A 187 -13.19 17.06 -15.45
N GLU A 188 -12.44 17.15 -16.53
CA GLU A 188 -12.81 16.63 -17.83
C GLU A 188 -12.92 15.11 -17.89
N ASN A 189 -12.30 14.41 -16.98
CA ASN A 189 -12.27 12.94 -16.94
C ASN A 189 -13.18 12.36 -15.84
N TYR A 190 -13.79 13.22 -15.03
CA TYR A 190 -14.53 12.82 -13.85
C TYR A 190 -15.67 11.85 -14.15
N GLU A 191 -16.53 12.19 -15.12
CA GLU A 191 -17.67 11.36 -15.52
C GLU A 191 -17.23 9.99 -16.03
N THR A 192 -16.20 9.94 -16.89
CA THR A 192 -15.63 8.70 -17.38
C THR A 192 -15.06 7.85 -16.23
N SER A 193 -14.36 8.48 -15.31
CA SER A 193 -13.78 7.82 -14.12
C SER A 193 -14.88 7.22 -13.24
N GLN A 194 -15.97 7.95 -13.01
CA GLN A 194 -17.11 7.48 -12.23
C GLN A 194 -17.83 6.31 -12.92
N ALA A 195 -18.07 6.40 -14.23
CA ALA A 195 -18.71 5.35 -15.01
C ALA A 195 -17.91 4.03 -14.98
N ILE A 196 -16.56 4.10 -15.04
CA ILE A 196 -15.69 2.92 -14.92
C ILE A 196 -15.81 2.30 -13.53
N GLY A 197 -15.87 3.12 -12.48
CA GLY A 197 -15.92 2.67 -11.07
C GLY A 197 -17.31 2.20 -10.62
N GLU A 198 -18.37 2.47 -11.36
CA GLU A 198 -19.76 2.25 -10.93
C GLU A 198 -20.05 0.82 -10.46
N GLY A 199 -19.52 -0.18 -11.18
CA GLY A 199 -19.69 -1.59 -10.83
C GLY A 199 -19.11 -1.90 -9.45
N LEU A 200 -17.90 -1.41 -9.16
CA LEU A 200 -17.25 -1.54 -7.86
C LEU A 200 -18.06 -0.82 -6.77
N PHE A 201 -18.53 0.40 -7.02
CA PHE A 201 -19.27 1.17 -6.01
C PHE A 201 -20.58 0.48 -5.62
N ARG A 202 -21.33 -0.04 -6.60
CA ARG A 202 -22.54 -0.83 -6.35
C ARG A 202 -22.23 -2.11 -5.56
N GLN A 203 -21.14 -2.80 -5.89
CA GLN A 203 -20.72 -4.01 -5.17
C GLN A 203 -20.39 -3.69 -3.71
N ILE A 204 -19.64 -2.61 -3.44
CA ILE A 204 -19.31 -2.15 -2.09
C ILE A 204 -20.58 -1.88 -1.27
N GLU A 205 -21.52 -1.10 -1.80
CA GLU A 205 -22.75 -0.77 -1.09
C GLU A 205 -23.59 -2.02 -0.79
N ALA A 206 -23.61 -2.98 -1.69
CA ALA A 206 -24.36 -4.22 -1.52
C ALA A 206 -23.78 -5.14 -0.41
N THR A 207 -22.51 -5.00 -0.02
CA THR A 207 -21.91 -5.84 1.02
C THR A 207 -22.43 -5.54 2.42
N GLY A 208 -22.94 -4.33 2.67
CA GLY A 208 -23.27 -3.87 4.03
C GLY A 208 -22.07 -3.80 4.96
N CYS A 209 -20.83 -3.68 4.44
CA CYS A 209 -19.62 -3.56 5.23
C CYS A 209 -19.58 -2.28 6.05
N ASP A 210 -18.82 -2.30 7.16
CA ASP A 210 -18.55 -1.14 8.00
C ASP A 210 -17.41 -0.28 7.42
N VAL A 211 -16.45 -0.95 6.75
CA VAL A 211 -15.27 -0.31 6.16
C VAL A 211 -14.80 -1.07 4.92
N VAL A 212 -14.31 -0.35 3.93
CA VAL A 212 -13.61 -0.92 2.78
C VAL A 212 -12.11 -0.89 3.04
N ALA A 213 -11.42 -1.98 2.73
CA ALA A 213 -9.96 -2.04 2.79
C ALA A 213 -9.34 -2.01 1.40
N THR A 214 -8.27 -1.24 1.21
CA THR A 214 -7.51 -1.23 -0.04
C THR A 214 -6.06 -0.79 0.18
N ASP A 215 -5.11 -1.36 -0.58
CA ASP A 215 -3.67 -1.00 -0.56
C ASP A 215 -3.31 0.12 -1.54
N CYS A 216 -4.28 0.92 -1.94
CA CYS A 216 -4.08 2.01 -2.89
C CYS A 216 -4.81 3.27 -2.43
N GLU A 217 -4.04 4.32 -2.19
CA GLU A 217 -4.56 5.57 -1.63
C GLU A 217 -5.46 6.32 -2.62
N THR A 218 -5.19 6.25 -3.92
CA THR A 218 -6.06 6.89 -4.91
C THR A 218 -7.36 6.12 -5.09
N CYS A 219 -7.33 4.78 -4.97
CA CYS A 219 -8.56 3.98 -4.89
C CYS A 219 -9.38 4.33 -3.64
N LYS A 220 -8.70 4.53 -2.48
CA LYS A 220 -9.37 4.99 -1.25
C LYS A 220 -10.19 6.25 -1.51
N TRP A 221 -9.57 7.28 -2.07
CA TRP A 221 -10.27 8.54 -2.34
C TRP A 221 -11.44 8.38 -3.32
N GLN A 222 -11.23 7.64 -4.41
CA GLN A 222 -12.28 7.40 -5.38
C GLN A 222 -13.49 6.69 -4.76
N ILE A 223 -13.25 5.67 -3.94
CA ILE A 223 -14.31 4.91 -3.28
C ILE A 223 -15.03 5.78 -2.24
N GLU A 224 -14.30 6.53 -1.40
CA GLU A 224 -14.88 7.43 -0.40
C GLU A 224 -15.72 8.56 -1.03
N MET A 225 -15.32 9.04 -2.21
CA MET A 225 -16.07 10.06 -2.96
C MET A 225 -17.35 9.52 -3.57
N SER A 226 -17.40 8.21 -3.87
CA SER A 226 -18.43 7.59 -4.70
C SER A 226 -19.33 6.60 -3.94
N THR A 227 -19.05 6.36 -2.66
CA THR A 227 -19.83 5.46 -1.79
C THR A 227 -20.09 6.10 -0.43
N SER A 228 -21.00 5.50 0.36
CA SER A 228 -21.24 5.90 1.75
C SER A 228 -20.17 5.37 2.73
N LYS A 229 -19.19 4.63 2.24
CA LYS A 229 -18.28 3.82 3.07
C LYS A 229 -16.98 4.54 3.38
N ARG A 230 -16.53 4.40 4.63
CA ARG A 230 -15.17 4.73 5.03
C ARG A 230 -14.19 3.73 4.41
N VAL A 231 -13.04 4.21 3.97
CA VAL A 231 -12.00 3.35 3.40
C VAL A 231 -10.72 3.45 4.21
N GLU A 232 -10.14 2.30 4.54
CA GLU A 232 -8.91 2.22 5.33
C GLU A 232 -7.85 1.36 4.62
N HIS A 233 -6.61 1.61 4.96
CA HIS A 233 -5.52 0.74 4.54
C HIS A 233 -5.51 -0.53 5.42
N PRO A 234 -5.18 -1.74 4.88
CA PRO A 234 -5.07 -2.96 5.68
C PRO A 234 -4.15 -2.81 6.91
N LEU A 235 -3.08 -2.03 6.82
CA LEU A 235 -2.20 -1.74 7.94
C LEU A 235 -2.87 -0.94 9.06
N SER A 236 -3.77 -0.01 8.73
CA SER A 236 -4.51 0.77 9.73
C SER A 236 -5.53 -0.10 10.46
N ILE A 237 -6.20 -0.99 9.73
CA ILE A 237 -7.10 -1.99 10.33
C ILE A 237 -6.31 -2.93 11.27
N LEU A 238 -5.15 -3.40 10.82
CA LEU A 238 -4.25 -4.22 11.62
C LEU A 238 -3.79 -3.48 12.89
N ALA A 239 -3.28 -2.24 12.74
CA ALA A 239 -2.79 -1.43 13.85
C ALA A 239 -3.89 -1.16 14.90
N ALA A 240 -5.12 -0.90 14.44
CA ALA A 240 -6.27 -0.68 15.32
C ALA A 240 -6.67 -1.92 16.15
N ALA A 241 -6.38 -3.12 15.64
CA ALA A 241 -6.69 -4.37 16.32
C ALA A 241 -5.59 -4.85 17.29
N LEU A 242 -4.39 -4.24 17.25
CA LEU A 242 -3.28 -4.66 18.10
C LEU A 242 -3.50 -4.33 19.57
N ASP A 243 -3.07 -5.25 20.43
CA ASP A 243 -2.90 -5.06 21.86
C ASP A 243 -1.49 -4.51 22.12
N VAL A 244 -1.35 -3.21 21.93
CA VAL A 244 -0.09 -2.47 22.19
C VAL A 244 -0.39 -1.28 23.08
N GLU A 245 0.31 -1.22 24.18
CA GLU A 245 0.37 -0.06 25.06
C GLU A 245 1.13 1.11 24.42
#